data_1c7100916777cecea5160cc1a5c40af1
#
_entry.id   1c7100916777cecea5160cc1a5c40af1
#
_cell.length_a   1.000
_cell.length_b   1.000
_cell.length_c   1.000
_cell.angle_alpha   90.00
_cell.angle_beta   90.00
_cell.angle_gamma   90.00
#
_symmetry.space_group_name_H-M   'P 1'
#
loop_
_entity.id
_entity.type
_entity.pdbx_description
1 polymer ?
#
loop_
_entity_poly.entity_id
_entity_poly.type
_entity_poly.pdbx_seq_one_letter_code
_entity_poly.pdbx_strand_id
1 'polypeptide(L)'
;MSRQAWLLVAISGLYVGATALSNTFVNAYLWKLERKFATLGWFNLAQSVAMGLAFVTAGYLTNRCDRVWALRLGMLAHVAFYLTVLQLERHAPAYALPLGLLLGVGMGFFWFGYNVILFDVTDPENRDRFNGTNGLVMSAMGIVAPLVGGWLIGRETFAGYHWVFGLSLCIFALATVLSGLLRPRADADGFHLRPVWRASWSQHTRWHAVMVAMLLEGLREGVFAFLVGVLVVVATGSEWRLGLYATLSSLVSLASYGVVGRFVKPHRRRQAALVGSLLATASVLPLLAEVSFATLVVLGVGTAIAYPLFIVPVTSTAFDVIGAAPHAVRDRTEYVVMRELALNVGRVLSVAGFLLLVAWRETLTLLAAYLALTSSALVGAALWMGRSEPEWKAKE
;
A
#
# COMPACT_ATOMS: atom_id res chain seq x y z
N MET A 1 15.50 -5.74 -21.37
CA MET A 1 15.55 -4.87 -20.18
C MET A 1 16.97 -4.35 -19.99
N SER A 2 17.11 -3.04 -19.72
CA SER A 2 18.40 -2.41 -19.45
C SER A 2 18.99 -2.84 -18.09
N ARG A 3 20.31 -2.65 -17.88
CA ARG A 3 20.94 -2.90 -16.56
C ARG A 3 20.28 -2.07 -15.45
N GLN A 4 19.85 -0.85 -15.75
CA GLN A 4 19.16 0.01 -14.77
C GLN A 4 17.78 -0.53 -14.41
N ALA A 5 17.04 -1.09 -15.36
CA ALA A 5 15.75 -1.73 -15.11
C ALA A 5 15.89 -2.97 -14.20
N TRP A 6 16.91 -3.81 -14.42
CA TRP A 6 17.19 -4.94 -13.55
C TRP A 6 17.61 -4.53 -12.14
N LEU A 7 18.39 -3.45 -12.01
CA LEU A 7 18.73 -2.88 -10.71
C LEU A 7 17.48 -2.39 -9.97
N LEU A 8 16.55 -1.74 -10.67
CA LEU A 8 15.31 -1.28 -10.05
C LEU A 8 14.44 -2.47 -9.60
N VAL A 9 14.35 -3.55 -10.38
CA VAL A 9 13.66 -4.79 -9.97
C VAL A 9 14.32 -5.41 -8.72
N ALA A 10 15.64 -5.47 -8.67
CA ALA A 10 16.35 -5.99 -7.51
C ALA A 10 16.11 -5.15 -6.26
N ILE A 11 16.21 -3.81 -6.36
CA ILE A 11 15.98 -2.88 -5.25
C ILE A 11 14.54 -2.97 -4.76
N SER A 12 13.56 -2.98 -5.68
CA SER A 12 12.14 -3.10 -5.30
C SER A 12 11.81 -4.46 -4.69
N GLY A 13 12.42 -5.54 -5.19
CA GLY A 13 12.29 -6.87 -4.60
C GLY A 13 12.84 -6.93 -3.17
N LEU A 14 14.03 -6.37 -2.93
CA LEU A 14 14.61 -6.26 -1.58
C LEU A 14 13.72 -5.41 -0.66
N TYR A 15 13.23 -4.26 -1.15
CA TYR A 15 12.34 -3.40 -0.39
C TYR A 15 11.06 -4.13 0.01
N VAL A 16 10.37 -4.76 -0.95
CA VAL A 16 9.13 -5.52 -0.67
C VAL A 16 9.41 -6.72 0.23
N GLY A 17 10.54 -7.41 0.03
CA GLY A 17 10.96 -8.50 0.91
C GLY A 17 11.17 -8.04 2.35
N ALA A 18 11.89 -6.95 2.57
CA ALA A 18 12.13 -6.39 3.89
C ALA A 18 10.81 -5.91 4.54
N THR A 19 9.94 -5.21 3.79
CA THR A 19 8.64 -4.74 4.30
C THR A 19 7.70 -5.90 4.60
N ALA A 20 7.60 -6.89 3.74
CA ALA A 20 6.75 -8.06 3.96
C ALA A 20 7.23 -8.92 5.14
N LEU A 21 8.56 -8.98 5.36
CA LEU A 21 9.16 -9.66 6.50
C LEU A 21 8.80 -8.99 7.84
N SER A 22 8.76 -7.67 7.88
CA SER A 22 8.71 -6.92 9.14
C SER A 22 7.45 -6.08 9.34
N ASN A 23 6.94 -5.33 8.36
CA ASN A 23 5.77 -4.46 8.53
C ASN A 23 4.51 -5.22 8.95
N THR A 24 4.33 -6.43 8.44
CA THR A 24 3.24 -7.32 8.87
C THR A 24 3.25 -7.53 10.38
N PHE A 25 4.44 -7.56 10.99
CA PHE A 25 4.64 -7.86 12.39
C PHE A 25 4.86 -6.62 13.28
N VAL A 26 5.13 -5.43 12.74
CA VAL A 26 5.29 -4.19 13.54
C VAL A 26 4.02 -3.90 14.34
N ASN A 27 2.86 -3.93 13.70
CA ASN A 27 1.59 -3.70 14.40
C ASN A 27 1.29 -4.82 15.43
N ALA A 28 1.64 -6.08 15.12
CA ALA A 28 1.54 -7.20 16.05
C ALA A 28 2.48 -7.02 17.25
N TYR A 29 3.71 -6.51 17.02
CA TYR A 29 4.67 -6.19 18.06
C TYR A 29 4.17 -5.10 19.00
N LEU A 30 3.71 -3.97 18.47
CA LEU A 30 3.12 -2.88 19.26
C LEU A 30 1.90 -3.36 20.07
N TRP A 31 1.03 -4.15 19.44
CA TRP A 31 -0.11 -4.76 20.11
C TRP A 31 0.32 -5.67 21.28
N LYS A 32 1.31 -6.53 21.07
CA LYS A 32 1.80 -7.47 22.07
C LYS A 32 2.39 -6.78 23.30
N LEU A 33 3.03 -5.61 23.10
CA LEU A 33 3.64 -4.83 24.17
C LEU A 33 2.62 -4.07 25.04
N GLU A 34 1.57 -3.49 24.43
CA GLU A 34 0.66 -2.60 25.17
C GLU A 34 -0.79 -3.06 25.18
N ARG A 35 -1.21 -3.89 24.21
CA ARG A 35 -2.58 -4.39 24.05
C ARG A 35 -3.65 -3.28 23.96
N LYS A 36 -3.31 -2.14 23.34
CA LYS A 36 -4.21 -1.02 23.10
C LYS A 36 -4.35 -0.76 21.61
N PHE A 37 -5.57 -0.81 21.08
CA PHE A 37 -5.83 -0.47 19.67
C PHE A 37 -5.55 1.00 19.36
N ALA A 38 -5.70 1.89 20.34
CA ALA A 38 -5.38 3.32 20.17
C ALA A 38 -3.92 3.55 19.77
N THR A 39 -2.96 2.83 20.34
CA THR A 39 -1.52 2.91 19.99
C THR A 39 -1.30 2.58 18.53
N LEU A 40 -1.96 1.53 18.03
CA LEU A 40 -1.92 1.16 16.60
C LEU A 40 -2.55 2.24 15.72
N GLY A 41 -3.67 2.79 16.16
CA GLY A 41 -4.33 3.90 15.47
C GLY A 41 -3.41 5.11 15.32
N TRP A 42 -2.77 5.57 16.39
CA TRP A 42 -1.83 6.70 16.36
C TRP A 42 -0.61 6.43 15.49
N PHE A 43 -0.04 5.22 15.56
CA PHE A 43 1.08 4.80 14.70
C PHE A 43 0.69 4.88 13.20
N ASN A 44 -0.42 4.25 12.80
CA ASN A 44 -0.84 4.19 11.40
C ASN A 44 -1.41 5.53 10.89
N LEU A 45 -2.00 6.36 11.76
CA LEU A 45 -2.40 7.73 11.42
C LEU A 45 -1.16 8.56 11.06
N ALA A 46 -0.15 8.56 11.94
CA ALA A 46 1.10 9.27 11.71
C ALA A 46 1.80 8.79 10.44
N GLN A 47 1.82 7.47 10.20
CA GLN A 47 2.36 6.87 8.98
C GLN A 47 1.66 7.38 7.73
N SER A 48 0.32 7.39 7.71
CA SER A 48 -0.46 7.82 6.54
C SER A 48 -0.30 9.31 6.25
N VAL A 49 -0.30 10.15 7.29
CA VAL A 49 -0.04 11.60 7.15
C VAL A 49 1.36 11.84 6.60
N ALA A 50 2.37 11.22 7.21
CA ALA A 50 3.76 11.38 6.78
C ALA A 50 4.01 10.88 5.36
N MET A 51 3.38 9.76 4.96
CA MET A 51 3.49 9.22 3.61
C MET A 51 2.94 10.20 2.57
N GLY A 52 1.76 10.78 2.80
CA GLY A 52 1.18 11.78 1.90
C GLY A 52 2.05 13.03 1.76
N LEU A 53 2.55 13.56 2.88
CA LEU A 53 3.45 14.70 2.89
C LEU A 53 4.79 14.40 2.21
N ALA A 54 5.32 13.19 2.39
CA ALA A 54 6.57 12.75 1.76
C ALA A 54 6.45 12.67 0.23
N PHE A 55 5.30 12.24 -0.32
CA PHE A 55 5.06 12.28 -1.77
C PHE A 55 5.15 13.70 -2.32
N VAL A 56 4.52 14.67 -1.66
CA VAL A 56 4.55 16.08 -2.09
C VAL A 56 5.96 16.64 -1.98
N THR A 57 6.63 16.44 -0.85
CA THR A 57 7.98 16.96 -0.62
C THR A 57 8.98 16.32 -1.57
N ALA A 58 8.86 15.02 -1.86
CA ALA A 58 9.67 14.33 -2.86
C ALA A 58 9.49 14.95 -4.25
N GLY A 59 8.24 15.27 -4.67
CA GLY A 59 7.98 15.98 -5.93
C GLY A 59 8.72 17.31 -6.01
N TYR A 60 8.63 18.14 -4.99
CA TYR A 60 9.35 19.41 -4.97
C TYR A 60 10.87 19.24 -4.87
N LEU A 61 11.35 18.20 -4.22
CA LEU A 61 12.78 17.94 -4.09
C LEU A 61 13.43 17.56 -5.43
N THR A 62 12.68 16.90 -6.33
CA THR A 62 13.17 16.56 -7.68
C THR A 62 13.50 17.77 -8.55
N ASN A 63 12.96 18.97 -8.22
CA ASN A 63 13.36 20.22 -8.86
C ASN A 63 14.81 20.64 -8.56
N ARG A 64 15.40 20.10 -7.50
CA ARG A 64 16.75 20.48 -7.01
C ARG A 64 17.70 19.30 -6.94
N CYS A 65 17.17 18.10 -6.78
CA CYS A 65 17.93 16.87 -6.57
C CYS A 65 17.51 15.83 -7.60
N ASP A 66 18.40 14.90 -7.88
CA ASP A 66 18.12 13.73 -8.67
C ASP A 66 17.04 12.83 -8.03
N ARG A 67 16.19 12.23 -8.86
CA ARG A 67 15.10 11.30 -8.49
C ARG A 67 15.55 10.10 -7.65
N VAL A 68 16.78 9.64 -7.85
CA VAL A 68 17.38 8.53 -7.09
C VAL A 68 17.53 8.90 -5.62
N TRP A 69 17.70 10.19 -5.28
CA TRP A 69 17.77 10.64 -3.90
C TRP A 69 16.48 10.36 -3.11
N ALA A 70 15.31 10.52 -3.75
CA ALA A 70 14.06 10.19 -3.08
C ALA A 70 14.02 8.72 -2.68
N LEU A 71 14.37 7.81 -3.61
CA LEU A 71 14.41 6.38 -3.34
C LEU A 71 15.41 6.03 -2.22
N ARG A 72 16.61 6.66 -2.20
CA ARG A 72 17.62 6.48 -1.16
C ARG A 72 17.15 6.97 0.20
N LEU A 73 16.57 8.18 0.26
CA LEU A 73 16.00 8.73 1.50
C LEU A 73 14.90 7.83 2.06
N GLY A 74 14.06 7.27 1.19
CA GLY A 74 13.04 6.31 1.59
C GLY A 74 13.64 5.09 2.28
N MET A 75 14.68 4.47 1.69
CA MET A 75 15.35 3.30 2.28
C MET A 75 16.12 3.64 3.55
N LEU A 76 16.82 4.78 3.60
CA LEU A 76 17.51 5.25 4.80
C LEU A 76 16.55 5.52 5.96
N ALA A 77 15.37 6.07 5.68
CA ALA A 77 14.33 6.25 6.69
C ALA A 77 13.83 4.91 7.24
N HIS A 78 13.72 3.85 6.41
CA HIS A 78 13.43 2.50 6.91
C HIS A 78 14.56 1.93 7.77
N VAL A 79 15.82 2.12 7.37
CA VAL A 79 16.98 1.75 8.21
C VAL A 79 16.91 2.44 9.57
N ALA A 80 16.68 3.77 9.58
CA ALA A 80 16.52 4.53 10.81
C ALA A 80 15.33 4.04 11.66
N PHE A 81 14.19 3.72 11.01
CA PHE A 81 13.00 3.18 11.67
C PHE A 81 13.31 1.87 12.40
N TYR A 82 13.89 0.86 11.72
CA TYR A 82 14.18 -0.41 12.36
C TYR A 82 15.28 -0.34 13.40
N LEU A 83 16.30 0.51 13.21
CA LEU A 83 17.29 0.82 14.26
C LEU A 83 16.60 1.38 15.51
N THR A 84 15.70 2.36 15.33
CA THR A 84 14.97 2.98 16.45
C THR A 84 14.07 1.97 17.15
N VAL A 85 13.33 1.13 16.40
CA VAL A 85 12.47 0.08 17.00
C VAL A 85 13.29 -0.91 17.81
N LEU A 86 14.47 -1.34 17.29
CA LEU A 86 15.37 -2.24 17.99
C LEU A 86 15.98 -1.63 19.26
N GLN A 87 16.27 -0.32 19.25
CA GLN A 87 16.79 0.40 20.42
C GLN A 87 15.73 0.66 21.49
N LEU A 88 14.50 0.96 21.06
CA LEU A 88 13.40 1.24 21.98
C LEU A 88 12.85 -0.03 22.64
N GLU A 89 12.98 -1.16 21.99
CA GLU A 89 12.48 -2.46 22.52
C GLU A 89 11.07 -2.36 23.09
N ARG A 90 10.92 -2.61 24.40
CA ARG A 90 9.63 -2.59 25.09
C ARG A 90 9.00 -1.19 25.21
N HIS A 91 9.79 -0.14 25.01
CA HIS A 91 9.32 1.25 25.04
C HIS A 91 8.73 1.73 23.70
N ALA A 92 8.81 0.93 22.63
CA ALA A 92 8.34 1.30 21.30
C ALA A 92 6.89 1.83 21.28
N PRO A 93 5.91 1.30 22.04
CA PRO A 93 4.55 1.84 22.04
C PRO A 93 4.45 3.30 22.50
N ALA A 94 5.29 3.75 23.45
CA ALA A 94 5.32 5.13 23.92
C ALA A 94 5.76 6.11 22.80
N TYR A 95 6.45 5.61 21.78
CA TYR A 95 6.94 6.37 20.62
C TYR A 95 6.17 6.03 19.34
N ALA A 96 4.94 5.53 19.43
CA ALA A 96 4.14 5.12 18.27
C ALA A 96 4.00 6.24 17.23
N LEU A 97 3.73 7.49 17.64
CA LEU A 97 3.63 8.64 16.74
C LEU A 97 4.94 8.90 15.97
N PRO A 98 6.10 9.16 16.59
CA PRO A 98 7.35 9.40 15.86
C PRO A 98 7.79 8.19 15.03
N LEU A 99 7.55 6.97 15.48
CA LEU A 99 7.81 5.76 14.68
C LEU A 99 6.93 5.71 13.44
N GLY A 100 5.63 6.01 13.57
CA GLY A 100 4.72 6.09 12.42
C GLY A 100 5.15 7.17 11.42
N LEU A 101 5.52 8.37 11.90
CA LEU A 101 6.04 9.44 11.04
C LEU A 101 7.28 8.98 10.26
N LEU A 102 8.24 8.37 10.93
CA LEU A 102 9.49 7.92 10.30
C LEU A 102 9.24 6.83 9.24
N LEU A 103 8.37 5.86 9.54
CA LEU A 103 7.98 4.81 8.58
C LEU A 103 7.24 5.41 7.39
N GLY A 104 6.29 6.34 7.63
CA GLY A 104 5.53 7.00 6.57
C GLY A 104 6.40 7.82 5.63
N VAL A 105 7.36 8.56 6.16
CA VAL A 105 8.39 9.27 5.38
C VAL A 105 9.14 8.28 4.49
N GLY A 106 9.60 7.17 5.07
CA GLY A 106 10.31 6.13 4.32
C GLY A 106 9.50 5.57 3.16
N MET A 107 8.24 5.22 3.42
CA MET A 107 7.33 4.69 2.39
C MET A 107 7.05 5.72 1.29
N GLY A 108 6.75 6.96 1.66
CA GLY A 108 6.41 8.01 0.71
C GLY A 108 7.56 8.34 -0.23
N PHE A 109 8.76 8.55 0.29
CA PHE A 109 9.96 8.81 -0.51
C PHE A 109 10.34 7.62 -1.39
N PHE A 110 10.28 6.39 -0.89
CA PHE A 110 10.60 5.20 -1.68
C PHE A 110 9.64 5.02 -2.86
N TRP A 111 8.33 5.01 -2.61
CA TRP A 111 7.34 4.78 -3.65
C TRP A 111 7.28 5.90 -4.67
N PHE A 112 7.50 7.15 -4.25
CA PHE A 112 7.66 8.26 -5.19
C PHE A 112 8.86 8.01 -6.12
N GLY A 113 10.05 7.80 -5.55
CA GLY A 113 11.28 7.57 -6.32
C GLY A 113 11.15 6.36 -7.25
N TYR A 114 10.59 5.25 -6.76
CA TYR A 114 10.35 4.05 -7.56
C TYR A 114 9.46 4.34 -8.77
N ASN A 115 8.30 5.00 -8.56
CA ASN A 115 7.35 5.29 -9.63
C ASN A 115 7.97 6.19 -10.71
N VAL A 116 8.76 7.18 -10.32
CA VAL A 116 9.39 8.10 -11.28
C VAL A 116 10.53 7.42 -12.05
N ILE A 117 11.43 6.70 -11.33
CA ILE A 117 12.55 5.98 -11.96
C ILE A 117 12.06 4.88 -12.89
N LEU A 118 10.95 4.20 -12.58
CA LEU A 118 10.35 3.18 -13.44
C LEU A 118 10.11 3.72 -14.85
N PHE A 119 9.56 4.92 -14.97
CA PHE A 119 9.34 5.54 -16.29
C PHE A 119 10.64 5.90 -17.01
N ASP A 120 11.71 6.22 -16.26
CA ASP A 120 13.00 6.57 -16.83
C ASP A 120 13.78 5.36 -17.36
N VAL A 121 13.58 4.18 -16.78
CA VAL A 121 14.32 2.96 -17.11
C VAL A 121 13.56 2.01 -18.02
N THR A 122 12.29 2.34 -18.35
CA THR A 122 11.41 1.53 -19.20
C THR A 122 10.88 2.36 -20.38
N ASP A 123 10.91 1.78 -21.58
CA ASP A 123 10.22 2.26 -22.76
C ASP A 123 8.87 1.54 -22.92
N PRO A 124 7.91 2.08 -23.69
CA PRO A 124 6.62 1.43 -23.91
C PRO A 124 6.72 -0.04 -24.33
N GLU A 125 7.71 -0.38 -25.15
CA GLU A 125 7.93 -1.72 -25.72
C GLU A 125 8.44 -2.74 -24.69
N ASN A 126 9.15 -2.33 -23.63
CA ASN A 126 9.72 -3.23 -22.62
C ASN A 126 9.04 -3.11 -21.25
N ARG A 127 8.12 -2.16 -21.07
CA ARG A 127 7.44 -1.88 -19.80
C ARG A 127 6.62 -3.06 -19.31
N ASP A 128 5.93 -3.76 -20.20
CA ASP A 128 5.14 -4.93 -19.82
C ASP A 128 6.03 -6.05 -19.29
N ARG A 129 7.18 -6.27 -19.93
CA ARG A 129 8.18 -7.23 -19.46
C ARG A 129 8.76 -6.83 -18.09
N PHE A 130 9.02 -5.54 -17.88
CA PHE A 130 9.46 -5.04 -16.58
C PHE A 130 8.40 -5.28 -15.51
N ASN A 131 7.16 -4.85 -15.76
CA ASN A 131 6.06 -4.99 -14.80
C ASN A 131 5.78 -6.46 -14.47
N GLY A 132 5.81 -7.35 -15.46
CA GLY A 132 5.66 -8.78 -15.24
C GLY A 132 6.77 -9.37 -14.36
N THR A 133 8.04 -9.06 -14.69
CA THR A 133 9.19 -9.55 -13.89
C THR A 133 9.16 -8.99 -12.48
N ASN A 134 8.92 -7.69 -12.34
CA ASN A 134 8.84 -7.01 -11.04
C ASN A 134 7.69 -7.55 -10.19
N GLY A 135 6.52 -7.75 -10.81
CA GLY A 135 5.35 -8.34 -10.16
C GLY A 135 5.62 -9.76 -9.64
N LEU A 136 6.32 -10.60 -10.40
CA LEU A 136 6.73 -11.94 -9.95
C LEU A 136 7.67 -11.86 -8.74
N VAL A 137 8.69 -10.99 -8.78
CA VAL A 137 9.63 -10.82 -7.67
C VAL A 137 8.92 -10.31 -6.42
N MET A 138 8.08 -9.28 -6.55
CA MET A 138 7.31 -8.73 -5.42
C MET A 138 6.36 -9.78 -4.83
N SER A 139 5.68 -10.56 -5.67
CA SER A 139 4.77 -11.63 -5.22
C SER A 139 5.52 -12.75 -4.50
N ALA A 140 6.68 -13.18 -5.03
CA ALA A 140 7.51 -14.18 -4.38
C ALA A 140 7.97 -13.70 -2.97
N MET A 141 8.37 -12.43 -2.86
CA MET A 141 8.73 -11.83 -1.57
C MET A 141 7.52 -11.74 -0.63
N GLY A 142 6.35 -11.35 -1.14
CA GLY A 142 5.10 -11.30 -0.37
C GLY A 142 4.61 -12.65 0.14
N ILE A 143 5.03 -13.75 -0.49
CA ILE A 143 4.72 -15.12 -0.06
C ILE A 143 5.74 -15.63 0.96
N VAL A 144 7.03 -15.51 0.64
CA VAL A 144 8.12 -16.12 1.44
C VAL A 144 8.40 -15.33 2.71
N ALA A 145 8.43 -13.99 2.63
CA ALA A 145 8.88 -13.17 3.74
C ALA A 145 7.96 -13.23 4.98
N PRO A 146 6.61 -13.15 4.89
CA PRO A 146 5.75 -13.30 6.06
C PRO A 146 5.84 -14.70 6.69
N LEU A 147 6.03 -15.74 5.88
CA LEU A 147 6.21 -17.11 6.37
C LEU A 147 7.48 -17.22 7.21
N VAL A 148 8.60 -16.73 6.69
CA VAL A 148 9.89 -16.69 7.41
C VAL A 148 9.77 -15.85 8.69
N GLY A 149 9.18 -14.65 8.61
CA GLY A 149 8.96 -13.78 9.77
C GLY A 149 8.12 -14.43 10.86
N GLY A 150 6.98 -15.03 10.48
CA GLY A 150 6.09 -15.74 11.41
C GLY A 150 6.77 -16.97 12.05
N TRP A 151 7.60 -17.68 11.29
CA TRP A 151 8.37 -18.83 11.81
C TRP A 151 9.45 -18.40 12.80
N LEU A 152 10.21 -17.34 12.50
CA LEU A 152 11.24 -16.80 13.39
C LEU A 152 10.64 -16.32 14.71
N ILE A 153 9.54 -15.54 14.65
CA ILE A 153 8.87 -15.01 15.84
C ILE A 153 8.18 -16.12 16.63
N GLY A 154 7.60 -17.11 15.95
CA GLY A 154 6.90 -18.23 16.60
C GLY A 154 7.80 -19.16 17.42
N ARG A 155 9.11 -19.19 17.13
CA ARG A 155 10.08 -19.99 17.90
C ARG A 155 10.56 -19.31 19.19
N GLU A 156 10.79 -17.98 19.12
CA GLU A 156 11.38 -17.21 20.21
C GLU A 156 10.70 -15.84 20.32
N THR A 157 9.74 -15.73 21.21
CA THR A 157 8.80 -14.64 21.35
C THR A 157 9.37 -13.23 21.12
N PHE A 158 10.27 -12.74 21.98
CA PHE A 158 10.86 -11.40 21.83
C PHE A 158 12.13 -11.41 20.98
N ALA A 159 12.99 -12.41 21.10
CA ALA A 159 14.18 -12.55 20.28
C ALA A 159 13.83 -12.72 18.80
N GLY A 160 12.71 -13.39 18.47
CA GLY A 160 12.23 -13.52 17.10
C GLY A 160 11.92 -12.19 16.43
N TYR A 161 11.36 -11.21 17.14
CA TYR A 161 11.17 -9.85 16.61
C TYR A 161 12.51 -9.14 16.34
N HIS A 162 13.51 -9.31 17.21
CA HIS A 162 14.86 -8.75 16.98
C HIS A 162 15.49 -9.32 15.71
N TRP A 163 15.36 -10.64 15.48
CA TRP A 163 15.85 -11.28 14.25
C TRP A 163 15.14 -10.74 13.01
N VAL A 164 13.81 -10.64 13.04
CA VAL A 164 13.01 -10.14 11.91
C VAL A 164 13.34 -8.69 11.58
N PHE A 165 13.37 -7.82 12.59
CA PHE A 165 13.68 -6.40 12.39
C PHE A 165 15.15 -6.18 12.01
N GLY A 166 16.09 -6.92 12.61
CA GLY A 166 17.51 -6.89 12.28
C GLY A 166 17.79 -7.36 10.84
N LEU A 167 17.16 -8.45 10.40
CA LEU A 167 17.27 -8.93 9.02
C LEU A 167 16.68 -7.91 8.03
N SER A 168 15.53 -7.32 8.33
CA SER A 168 14.93 -6.27 7.50
C SER A 168 15.82 -5.04 7.39
N LEU A 169 16.41 -4.61 8.51
CA LEU A 169 17.39 -3.53 8.53
C LEU A 169 18.58 -3.84 7.58
N CYS A 170 19.15 -5.03 7.65
CA CYS A 170 20.25 -5.45 6.76
C CYS A 170 19.83 -5.44 5.28
N ILE A 171 18.60 -5.90 4.99
CA ILE A 171 18.07 -5.89 3.61
C ILE A 171 17.87 -4.45 3.11
N PHE A 172 17.33 -3.53 3.94
CA PHE A 172 17.20 -2.12 3.56
C PHE A 172 18.56 -1.43 3.38
N ALA A 173 19.53 -1.73 4.23
CA ALA A 173 20.91 -1.23 4.07
C ALA A 173 21.53 -1.73 2.75
N LEU A 174 21.37 -3.01 2.42
CA LEU A 174 21.82 -3.59 1.16
C LEU A 174 21.12 -2.91 -0.05
N ALA A 175 19.80 -2.73 0.01
CA ALA A 175 19.05 -2.05 -1.03
C ALA A 175 19.53 -0.59 -1.22
N THR A 176 19.86 0.10 -0.11
CA THR A 176 20.41 1.45 -0.13
C THR A 176 21.78 1.47 -0.83
N VAL A 177 22.67 0.54 -0.53
CA VAL A 177 23.98 0.42 -1.19
C VAL A 177 23.80 0.14 -2.69
N LEU A 178 22.92 -0.81 -3.05
CA LEU A 178 22.64 -1.12 -4.45
C LEU A 178 22.05 0.07 -5.23
N SER A 179 21.32 0.95 -4.57
CA SER A 179 20.79 2.16 -5.21
C SER A 179 21.89 3.13 -5.65
N GLY A 180 23.09 3.01 -5.10
CA GLY A 180 24.29 3.72 -5.55
C GLY A 180 24.69 3.42 -6.99
N LEU A 181 24.28 2.26 -7.52
CA LEU A 181 24.53 1.87 -8.90
C LEU A 181 23.49 2.41 -9.90
N LEU A 182 22.38 3.00 -9.42
CA LEU A 182 21.42 3.69 -10.26
C LEU A 182 22.03 5.00 -10.78
N ARG A 183 21.84 5.26 -12.08
CA ARG A 183 22.34 6.48 -12.69
C ARG A 183 21.43 7.66 -12.35
N PRO A 184 22.02 8.78 -11.89
CA PRO A 184 21.28 10.02 -11.65
C PRO A 184 20.63 10.54 -12.94
N ARG A 185 19.40 11.06 -12.83
CA ARG A 185 18.72 11.76 -13.92
C ARG A 185 17.92 12.93 -13.34
N ALA A 186 18.30 14.15 -13.69
CA ALA A 186 17.58 15.36 -13.29
C ALA A 186 16.31 15.53 -14.12
N ASP A 187 15.29 16.14 -13.54
CA ASP A 187 14.07 16.55 -14.25
C ASP A 187 14.32 17.86 -14.99
N ALA A 188 14.01 17.89 -16.31
CA ALA A 188 14.20 19.08 -17.11
C ALA A 188 13.02 20.08 -16.98
N ASP A 189 11.80 19.58 -16.66
CA ASP A 189 10.55 20.35 -16.76
C ASP A 189 10.07 20.95 -15.43
N GLY A 190 10.66 20.56 -14.31
CA GLY A 190 10.27 21.01 -12.96
C GLY A 190 8.90 20.48 -12.51
N PHE A 191 8.70 20.40 -11.19
CA PHE A 191 7.47 19.93 -10.56
C PHE A 191 6.54 21.09 -10.20
N HIS A 192 5.30 21.11 -10.72
CA HIS A 192 4.32 22.17 -10.55
C HIS A 192 2.93 21.64 -10.18
N LEU A 193 2.67 21.41 -8.91
CA LEU A 193 1.44 20.77 -8.44
C LEU A 193 0.15 21.61 -8.63
N ARG A 194 0.24 22.95 -8.64
CA ARG A 194 -0.94 23.86 -8.65
C ARG A 194 -1.93 23.60 -9.79
N PRO A 195 -1.52 23.39 -11.06
CA PRO A 195 -2.47 23.17 -12.15
C PRO A 195 -3.29 21.90 -11.93
N VAL A 196 -2.63 20.80 -11.57
CA VAL A 196 -3.28 19.50 -11.34
C VAL A 196 -4.15 19.54 -10.07
N TRP A 197 -3.72 20.23 -9.03
CA TRP A 197 -4.53 20.49 -7.85
C TRP A 197 -5.85 21.19 -8.21
N ARG A 198 -5.81 22.25 -9.01
CA ARG A 198 -7.03 22.95 -9.47
C ARG A 198 -7.93 22.05 -10.31
N ALA A 199 -7.37 21.28 -11.22
CA ALA A 199 -8.10 20.31 -12.03
C ALA A 199 -8.81 19.23 -11.19
N SER A 200 -8.25 18.86 -10.04
CA SER A 200 -8.82 17.87 -9.13
C SER A 200 -10.14 18.31 -8.49
N TRP A 201 -10.35 19.61 -8.33
CA TRP A 201 -11.59 20.18 -7.76
C TRP A 201 -12.64 20.56 -8.81
N SER A 202 -12.31 20.44 -10.09
CA SER A 202 -13.26 20.70 -11.17
C SER A 202 -14.27 19.55 -11.24
N GLN A 203 -15.47 19.80 -10.76
CA GLN A 203 -16.57 18.81 -10.78
C GLN A 203 -16.90 18.41 -12.23
N HIS A 204 -17.38 17.17 -12.40
CA HIS A 204 -17.76 16.59 -13.70
C HIS A 204 -16.57 16.25 -14.63
N THR A 205 -15.32 16.40 -14.20
CA THR A 205 -14.17 15.90 -14.95
C THR A 205 -13.91 14.42 -14.65
N ARG A 206 -13.35 13.71 -15.62
CA ARG A 206 -12.90 12.33 -15.41
C ARG A 206 -11.84 12.24 -14.32
N TRP A 207 -10.96 13.23 -14.22
CA TRP A 207 -9.93 13.31 -13.20
C TRP A 207 -10.53 13.46 -11.79
N HIS A 208 -11.56 14.28 -11.60
CA HIS A 208 -12.26 14.38 -10.33
C HIS A 208 -12.86 13.05 -9.90
N ALA A 209 -13.43 12.28 -10.84
CA ALA A 209 -13.94 10.93 -10.54
C ALA A 209 -12.84 9.98 -10.07
N VAL A 210 -11.65 10.04 -10.66
CA VAL A 210 -10.47 9.29 -10.19
C VAL A 210 -10.09 9.69 -8.76
N MET A 211 -10.03 11.00 -8.46
CA MET A 211 -9.68 11.50 -7.13
C MET A 211 -10.63 11.00 -6.05
N VAL A 212 -11.95 11.04 -6.31
CA VAL A 212 -12.97 10.53 -5.38
C VAL A 212 -12.84 9.01 -5.21
N ALA A 213 -12.62 8.28 -6.29
CA ALA A 213 -12.45 6.82 -6.22
C ALA A 213 -11.20 6.44 -5.41
N MET A 214 -10.08 7.16 -5.56
CA MET A 214 -8.85 6.93 -4.78
C MET A 214 -9.04 7.27 -3.30
N LEU A 215 -9.78 8.33 -2.98
CA LEU A 215 -10.11 8.67 -1.60
C LEU A 215 -10.94 7.55 -0.95
N LEU A 216 -11.96 7.04 -1.64
CA LEU A 216 -12.81 5.94 -1.16
C LEU A 216 -12.03 4.62 -1.02
N GLU A 217 -11.08 4.34 -1.92
CA GLU A 217 -10.16 3.22 -1.78
C GLU A 217 -9.28 3.39 -0.53
N GLY A 218 -8.76 4.58 -0.31
CA GLY A 218 -7.98 4.93 0.88
C GLY A 218 -8.75 4.73 2.18
N LEU A 219 -10.06 5.01 2.21
CA LEU A 219 -10.92 4.74 3.37
C LEU A 219 -10.90 3.26 3.77
N ARG A 220 -10.93 2.35 2.81
CA ARG A 220 -10.79 0.93 3.12
C ARG A 220 -9.36 0.60 3.53
N GLU A 221 -8.39 1.03 2.75
CA GLU A 221 -7.00 0.60 2.91
C GLU A 221 -6.43 1.03 4.26
N GLY A 222 -6.78 2.22 4.76
CA GLY A 222 -6.22 2.77 5.99
C GLY A 222 -6.33 1.84 7.19
N VAL A 223 -7.53 1.35 7.48
CA VAL A 223 -7.75 0.44 8.62
C VAL A 223 -7.40 -1.01 8.30
N PHE A 224 -7.63 -1.47 7.06
CA PHE A 224 -7.32 -2.85 6.67
C PHE A 224 -5.82 -3.15 6.71
N ALA A 225 -4.98 -2.16 6.43
CA ALA A 225 -3.52 -2.32 6.36
C ALA A 225 -2.91 -2.86 7.66
N PHE A 226 -3.54 -2.61 8.81
CA PHE A 226 -3.01 -3.05 10.10
C PHE A 226 -4.00 -3.88 10.92
N LEU A 227 -5.30 -3.50 10.92
CA LEU A 227 -6.27 -4.08 11.86
C LEU A 227 -6.49 -5.58 11.60
N VAL A 228 -6.60 -5.99 10.33
CA VAL A 228 -6.83 -7.40 10.00
C VAL A 228 -5.68 -8.29 10.52
N GLY A 229 -4.42 -7.89 10.31
CA GLY A 229 -3.27 -8.62 10.83
C GLY A 229 -3.26 -8.70 12.36
N VAL A 230 -3.60 -7.60 13.03
CA VAL A 230 -3.70 -7.59 14.49
C VAL A 230 -4.84 -8.48 14.99
N LEU A 231 -6.01 -8.47 14.33
CA LEU A 231 -7.12 -9.37 14.69
C LEU A 231 -6.74 -10.85 14.55
N VAL A 232 -5.88 -11.23 13.59
CA VAL A 232 -5.35 -12.60 13.51
C VAL A 232 -4.55 -12.94 14.78
N VAL A 233 -3.69 -12.03 15.24
CA VAL A 233 -2.92 -12.25 16.47
C VAL A 233 -3.84 -12.25 17.71
N VAL A 234 -4.84 -11.36 17.76
CA VAL A 234 -5.83 -11.31 18.87
C VAL A 234 -6.62 -12.61 18.94
N ALA A 235 -7.11 -13.11 17.81
CA ALA A 235 -7.93 -14.33 17.77
C ALA A 235 -7.14 -15.62 18.00
N THR A 236 -5.82 -15.62 17.72
CA THR A 236 -5.02 -16.86 17.75
C THR A 236 -3.92 -16.89 18.77
N GLY A 237 -3.49 -15.73 19.28
CA GLY A 237 -2.30 -15.60 20.13
C GLY A 237 -0.99 -15.96 19.44
N SER A 238 -0.95 -16.04 18.09
CA SER A 238 0.17 -16.63 17.36
C SER A 238 0.57 -15.82 16.13
N GLU A 239 1.80 -15.32 16.14
CA GLU A 239 2.43 -14.65 15.00
C GLU A 239 2.74 -15.63 13.85
N TRP A 240 2.94 -16.91 14.15
CA TRP A 240 3.05 -17.96 13.14
C TRP A 240 1.77 -18.05 12.29
N ARG A 241 0.59 -18.02 12.94
CA ARG A 241 -0.70 -18.00 12.23
C ARG A 241 -0.89 -16.72 11.41
N LEU A 242 -0.37 -15.58 11.88
CA LEU A 242 -0.34 -14.35 11.09
C LEU A 242 0.53 -14.52 9.84
N GLY A 243 1.72 -15.11 9.96
CA GLY A 243 2.58 -15.43 8.83
C GLY A 243 1.90 -16.36 7.81
N LEU A 244 1.27 -17.44 8.28
CA LEU A 244 0.49 -18.36 7.43
C LEU A 244 -0.68 -17.67 6.73
N TYR A 245 -1.44 -16.83 7.45
CA TYR A 245 -2.53 -16.04 6.92
C TYR A 245 -2.06 -15.12 5.79
N ALA A 246 -0.98 -14.37 6.01
CA ALA A 246 -0.41 -13.46 5.02
C ALA A 246 0.10 -14.22 3.78
N THR A 247 0.79 -15.35 3.99
CA THR A 247 1.28 -16.21 2.90
C THR A 247 0.14 -16.79 2.07
N LEU A 248 -0.91 -17.33 2.72
CA LEU A 248 -2.08 -17.87 2.04
C LEU A 248 -2.79 -16.78 1.21
N SER A 249 -3.02 -15.62 1.81
CA SER A 249 -3.62 -14.47 1.12
C SER A 249 -2.78 -14.02 -0.08
N SER A 250 -1.44 -13.99 0.05
CA SER A 250 -0.54 -13.63 -1.04
C SER A 250 -0.54 -14.64 -2.18
N LEU A 251 -0.58 -15.95 -1.88
CA LEU A 251 -0.68 -17.02 -2.90
C LEU A 251 -1.97 -16.92 -3.70
N VAL A 252 -3.10 -16.76 -3.01
CA VAL A 252 -4.42 -16.61 -3.65
C VAL A 252 -4.47 -15.32 -4.47
N SER A 253 -3.93 -14.22 -3.93
CA SER A 253 -3.87 -12.94 -4.63
C SER A 253 -3.03 -13.03 -5.90
N LEU A 254 -1.87 -13.70 -5.88
CA LEU A 254 -1.03 -13.91 -7.06
C LEU A 254 -1.80 -14.64 -8.17
N ALA A 255 -2.49 -15.74 -7.82
CA ALA A 255 -3.32 -16.49 -8.78
C ALA A 255 -4.44 -15.60 -9.34
N SER A 256 -5.09 -14.82 -8.48
CA SER A 256 -6.19 -13.93 -8.86
C SER A 256 -5.73 -12.80 -9.79
N TYR A 257 -4.57 -12.18 -9.53
CA TYR A 257 -3.98 -11.19 -10.44
C TYR A 257 -3.68 -11.79 -11.83
N GLY A 258 -3.17 -13.04 -11.89
CA GLY A 258 -2.94 -13.76 -13.12
C GLY A 258 -4.23 -13.98 -13.94
N VAL A 259 -5.30 -14.37 -13.28
CA VAL A 259 -6.62 -14.57 -13.91
C VAL A 259 -7.20 -13.23 -14.38
N VAL A 260 -7.22 -12.22 -13.52
CA VAL A 260 -7.77 -10.89 -13.81
C VAL A 260 -7.03 -10.25 -14.99
N GLY A 261 -5.69 -10.27 -14.99
CA GLY A 261 -4.87 -9.70 -16.06
C GLY A 261 -5.11 -10.37 -17.42
N ARG A 262 -5.50 -11.65 -17.42
CA ARG A 262 -5.79 -12.39 -18.67
C ARG A 262 -7.23 -12.21 -19.18
N PHE A 263 -8.21 -12.15 -18.28
CA PHE A 263 -9.62 -12.24 -18.65
C PHE A 263 -10.39 -10.92 -18.60
N VAL A 264 -9.92 -9.92 -17.82
CA VAL A 264 -10.60 -8.63 -17.70
C VAL A 264 -10.18 -7.73 -18.85
N LYS A 265 -11.05 -7.65 -19.87
CA LYS A 265 -10.86 -6.76 -21.02
C LYS A 265 -11.32 -5.31 -20.71
N PRO A 266 -10.84 -4.28 -21.46
CA PRO A 266 -11.21 -2.88 -21.22
C PRO A 266 -12.71 -2.62 -21.12
N HIS A 267 -13.54 -3.22 -21.98
CA HIS A 267 -15.00 -3.05 -21.99
C HIS A 267 -15.70 -3.68 -20.77
N ARG A 268 -15.05 -4.56 -19.99
CA ARG A 268 -15.59 -5.20 -18.79
C ARG A 268 -15.02 -4.63 -17.47
N ARG A 269 -14.16 -3.62 -17.54
CA ARG A 269 -13.49 -3.05 -16.36
C ARG A 269 -14.48 -2.59 -15.28
N ARG A 270 -15.53 -1.87 -15.68
CA ARG A 270 -16.56 -1.38 -14.74
C ARG A 270 -17.28 -2.54 -14.03
N GLN A 271 -17.69 -3.56 -14.79
CA GLN A 271 -18.37 -4.74 -14.22
C GLN A 271 -17.42 -5.50 -13.28
N ALA A 272 -16.16 -5.72 -13.68
CA ALA A 272 -15.18 -6.38 -12.85
C ALA A 272 -14.93 -5.61 -11.55
N ALA A 273 -14.78 -4.28 -11.61
CA ALA A 273 -14.58 -3.44 -10.43
C ALA A 273 -15.79 -3.49 -9.47
N LEU A 274 -17.02 -3.46 -10.00
CA LEU A 274 -18.24 -3.58 -9.19
C LEU A 274 -18.34 -4.97 -8.53
N VAL A 275 -18.14 -6.04 -9.30
CA VAL A 275 -18.16 -7.40 -8.75
C VAL A 275 -17.07 -7.58 -7.70
N GLY A 276 -15.84 -7.14 -7.99
CA GLY A 276 -14.73 -7.20 -7.05
C GLY A 276 -15.01 -6.44 -5.75
N SER A 277 -15.56 -5.23 -5.83
CA SER A 277 -15.91 -4.43 -4.65
C SER A 277 -17.01 -5.05 -3.80
N LEU A 278 -18.05 -5.61 -4.43
CA LEU A 278 -19.14 -6.31 -3.73
C LEU A 278 -18.64 -7.59 -3.04
N LEU A 279 -17.83 -8.41 -3.73
CA LEU A 279 -17.25 -9.62 -3.14
C LEU A 279 -16.28 -9.31 -2.02
N ALA A 280 -15.45 -8.26 -2.16
CA ALA A 280 -14.54 -7.82 -1.09
C ALA A 280 -15.33 -7.35 0.16
N THR A 281 -16.44 -6.64 -0.04
CA THR A 281 -17.32 -6.21 1.06
C THR A 281 -18.03 -7.42 1.69
N ALA A 282 -18.55 -8.34 0.89
CA ALA A 282 -19.20 -9.56 1.38
C ALA A 282 -18.25 -10.45 2.19
N SER A 283 -16.94 -10.47 1.86
CA SER A 283 -15.95 -11.25 2.57
C SER A 283 -15.74 -10.81 4.02
N VAL A 284 -16.15 -9.58 4.39
CA VAL A 284 -16.07 -9.07 5.77
C VAL A 284 -17.24 -9.54 6.63
N LEU A 285 -18.41 -9.84 6.03
CA LEU A 285 -19.63 -10.10 6.77
C LEU A 285 -19.54 -11.24 7.81
N PRO A 286 -18.82 -12.35 7.56
CA PRO A 286 -18.65 -13.40 8.58
C PRO A 286 -18.02 -12.92 9.89
N LEU A 287 -17.19 -11.86 9.86
CA LEU A 287 -16.60 -11.26 11.08
C LEU A 287 -17.63 -10.59 11.97
N LEU A 288 -18.80 -10.19 11.45
CA LEU A 288 -19.87 -9.59 12.23
C LEU A 288 -20.52 -10.62 13.19
N ALA A 289 -20.49 -11.90 12.80
CA ALA A 289 -20.99 -12.98 13.65
C ALA A 289 -19.95 -13.36 14.72
N GLU A 290 -18.71 -13.56 14.33
CA GLU A 290 -17.62 -13.95 15.22
C GLU A 290 -16.26 -13.55 14.64
N VAL A 291 -15.38 -13.01 15.48
CA VAL A 291 -13.98 -12.76 15.11
C VAL A 291 -13.14 -13.97 15.52
N SER A 292 -13.01 -14.92 14.60
CA SER A 292 -12.24 -16.15 14.77
C SER A 292 -11.19 -16.29 13.66
N PHE A 293 -10.24 -17.21 13.82
CA PHE A 293 -9.25 -17.47 12.75
C PHE A 293 -9.92 -17.92 11.45
N ALA A 294 -10.98 -18.72 11.54
CA ALA A 294 -11.72 -19.19 10.36
C ALA A 294 -12.37 -18.02 9.58
N THR A 295 -13.06 -17.12 10.26
CA THR A 295 -13.70 -15.95 9.63
C THR A 295 -12.67 -14.96 9.08
N LEU A 296 -11.52 -14.81 9.74
CA LEU A 296 -10.40 -14.02 9.22
C LEU A 296 -9.78 -14.66 7.96
N VAL A 297 -9.65 -16.00 7.90
CA VAL A 297 -9.20 -16.68 6.69
C VAL A 297 -10.21 -16.48 5.55
N VAL A 298 -11.51 -16.56 5.82
CA VAL A 298 -12.55 -16.24 4.81
C VAL A 298 -12.40 -14.81 4.31
N LEU A 299 -12.17 -13.84 5.20
CA LEU A 299 -11.88 -12.45 4.82
C LEU A 299 -10.63 -12.36 3.95
N GLY A 300 -9.52 -12.98 4.39
CA GLY A 300 -8.23 -12.92 3.69
C GLY A 300 -8.29 -13.52 2.29
N VAL A 301 -8.81 -14.74 2.18
CA VAL A 301 -8.98 -15.44 0.90
C VAL A 301 -9.99 -14.72 0.00
N GLY A 302 -11.14 -14.36 0.56
CA GLY A 302 -12.20 -13.65 -0.17
C GLY A 302 -11.69 -12.30 -0.72
N THR A 303 -10.99 -11.53 0.10
CA THR A 303 -10.35 -10.28 -0.35
C THR A 303 -9.24 -10.54 -1.38
N ALA A 304 -8.43 -11.58 -1.20
CA ALA A 304 -7.36 -11.92 -2.13
C ALA A 304 -7.88 -12.32 -3.52
N ILE A 305 -9.08 -12.87 -3.61
CA ILE A 305 -9.78 -13.13 -4.88
C ILE A 305 -10.41 -11.85 -5.42
N ALA A 306 -11.11 -11.11 -4.59
CA ALA A 306 -11.97 -10.00 -4.98
C ALA A 306 -11.22 -8.70 -5.28
N TYR A 307 -10.18 -8.39 -4.49
CA TYR A 307 -9.48 -7.11 -4.61
C TYR A 307 -8.75 -6.93 -5.95
N PRO A 308 -8.09 -7.94 -6.56
CA PRO A 308 -7.56 -7.81 -7.92
C PRO A 308 -8.63 -7.49 -8.98
N LEU A 309 -9.85 -8.02 -8.84
CA LEU A 309 -10.97 -7.68 -9.73
C LEU A 309 -11.39 -6.22 -9.63
N PHE A 310 -11.18 -5.58 -8.48
CA PHE A 310 -11.43 -4.16 -8.25
C PHE A 310 -10.24 -3.31 -8.68
N ILE A 311 -9.05 -3.57 -8.13
CA ILE A 311 -7.92 -2.64 -8.22
C ILE A 311 -7.30 -2.56 -9.62
N VAL A 312 -7.22 -3.67 -10.36
CA VAL A 312 -6.62 -3.70 -11.71
C VAL A 312 -7.41 -2.82 -12.67
N PRO A 313 -8.76 -2.95 -12.80
CA PRO A 313 -9.55 -2.05 -13.62
C PRO A 313 -9.48 -0.60 -13.18
N VAL A 314 -9.57 -0.33 -11.87
CA VAL A 314 -9.57 1.02 -11.31
C VAL A 314 -8.24 1.72 -11.59
N THR A 315 -7.13 1.07 -11.34
CA THR A 315 -5.79 1.62 -11.61
C THR A 315 -5.56 1.84 -13.11
N SER A 316 -5.96 0.88 -13.94
CA SER A 316 -5.85 1.02 -15.41
C SER A 316 -6.66 2.21 -15.91
N THR A 317 -7.90 2.39 -15.44
CA THR A 317 -8.74 3.52 -15.83
C THR A 317 -8.15 4.85 -15.33
N ALA A 318 -7.58 4.90 -14.13
CA ALA A 318 -6.89 6.08 -13.62
C ALA A 318 -5.69 6.47 -14.52
N PHE A 319 -4.89 5.52 -14.95
CA PHE A 319 -3.78 5.79 -15.87
C PHE A 319 -4.24 6.20 -17.27
N ASP A 320 -5.35 5.64 -17.77
CA ASP A 320 -5.94 6.07 -19.05
C ASP A 320 -6.41 7.54 -18.96
N VAL A 321 -7.01 7.95 -17.84
CA VAL A 321 -7.41 9.34 -17.60
C VAL A 321 -6.20 10.28 -17.52
N ILE A 322 -5.14 9.86 -16.82
CA ILE A 322 -3.89 10.63 -16.74
C ILE A 322 -3.27 10.76 -18.15
N GLY A 323 -3.23 9.66 -18.92
CA GLY A 323 -2.68 9.67 -20.27
C GLY A 323 -3.44 10.53 -21.27
N ALA A 324 -4.74 10.74 -21.05
CA ALA A 324 -5.60 11.59 -21.87
C ALA A 324 -5.64 13.07 -21.42
N ALA A 325 -4.97 13.41 -20.29
CA ALA A 325 -4.97 14.78 -19.78
C ALA A 325 -4.16 15.73 -20.65
N PRO A 326 -4.53 17.04 -20.73
CA PRO A 326 -3.68 18.05 -21.36
C PRO A 326 -2.29 18.03 -20.71
N HIS A 327 -1.25 18.04 -21.55
CA HIS A 327 0.16 17.98 -21.11
C HIS A 327 0.51 16.70 -20.28
N ALA A 328 -0.15 15.58 -20.54
CA ALA A 328 -0.01 14.32 -19.83
C ALA A 328 1.45 13.84 -19.65
N VAL A 329 2.33 14.10 -20.62
CA VAL A 329 3.75 13.71 -20.55
C VAL A 329 4.50 14.59 -19.55
N ARG A 330 4.26 15.91 -19.56
CA ARG A 330 4.93 16.88 -18.70
C ARG A 330 4.45 16.78 -17.24
N ASP A 331 3.14 16.75 -17.04
CA ASP A 331 2.52 16.86 -15.69
C ASP A 331 2.23 15.48 -15.08
N ARG A 332 2.83 14.38 -15.61
CA ARG A 332 2.57 13.00 -15.17
C ARG A 332 2.90 12.78 -13.70
N THR A 333 4.01 13.32 -13.23
CA THR A 333 4.47 13.17 -11.85
C THR A 333 3.49 13.83 -10.89
N GLU A 334 2.95 14.99 -11.24
CA GLU A 334 1.95 15.73 -10.48
C GLU A 334 0.63 14.96 -10.37
N TYR A 335 0.18 14.33 -11.45
CA TYR A 335 -1.00 13.47 -11.43
C TYR A 335 -0.82 12.26 -10.52
N VAL A 336 0.36 11.63 -10.55
CA VAL A 336 0.69 10.51 -9.64
C VAL A 336 0.70 10.98 -8.19
N VAL A 337 1.31 12.13 -7.88
CA VAL A 337 1.33 12.70 -6.53
C VAL A 337 -0.08 13.03 -6.06
N MET A 338 -0.92 13.63 -6.91
CA MET A 338 -2.30 13.96 -6.55
C MET A 338 -3.14 12.70 -6.27
N ARG A 339 -2.96 11.64 -7.08
CA ARG A 339 -3.62 10.35 -6.85
C ARG A 339 -3.25 9.79 -5.48
N GLU A 340 -1.95 9.76 -5.15
CA GLU A 340 -1.46 9.27 -3.86
C GLU A 340 -1.92 10.14 -2.69
N LEU A 341 -2.02 11.47 -2.88
CA LEU A 341 -2.61 12.35 -1.88
C LEU A 341 -4.07 12.01 -1.57
N ALA A 342 -4.89 11.80 -2.61
CA ALA A 342 -6.29 11.41 -2.41
C ALA A 342 -6.40 10.09 -1.63
N LEU A 343 -5.59 9.10 -1.99
CA LEU A 343 -5.51 7.81 -1.31
C LEU A 343 -5.09 7.99 0.16
N ASN A 344 -4.06 8.79 0.44
CA ASN A 344 -3.60 9.02 1.81
C ASN A 344 -4.59 9.85 2.64
N VAL A 345 -5.32 10.79 2.05
CA VAL A 345 -6.43 11.47 2.73
C VAL A 345 -7.49 10.45 3.15
N GLY A 346 -7.87 9.52 2.28
CA GLY A 346 -8.77 8.42 2.63
C GLY A 346 -8.24 7.56 3.78
N ARG A 347 -6.96 7.17 3.75
CA ARG A 347 -6.31 6.42 4.84
C ARG A 347 -6.35 7.19 6.17
N VAL A 348 -6.02 8.47 6.15
CA VAL A 348 -6.07 9.35 7.34
C VAL A 348 -7.49 9.41 7.91
N LEU A 349 -8.50 9.64 7.08
CA LEU A 349 -9.90 9.68 7.51
C LEU A 349 -10.34 8.33 8.10
N SER A 350 -9.95 7.22 7.49
CA SER A 350 -10.23 5.87 7.98
C SER A 350 -9.60 5.62 9.34
N VAL A 351 -8.32 5.94 9.51
CA VAL A 351 -7.63 5.69 10.79
C VAL A 351 -8.10 6.65 11.87
N ALA A 352 -8.41 7.92 11.52
CA ALA A 352 -9.02 8.86 12.45
C ALA A 352 -10.40 8.40 12.92
N GLY A 353 -11.25 7.90 12.02
CA GLY A 353 -12.54 7.29 12.38
C GLY A 353 -12.38 6.06 13.27
N PHE A 354 -11.37 5.21 13.01
CA PHE A 354 -11.02 4.09 13.87
C PHE A 354 -10.62 4.56 15.28
N LEU A 355 -9.81 5.61 15.41
CA LEU A 355 -9.43 6.17 16.72
C LEU A 355 -10.63 6.69 17.49
N LEU A 356 -11.56 7.38 16.81
CA LEU A 356 -12.81 7.84 17.43
C LEU A 356 -13.67 6.66 17.90
N LEU A 357 -13.77 5.59 17.09
CA LEU A 357 -14.48 4.37 17.46
C LEU A 357 -13.89 3.71 18.72
N VAL A 358 -12.57 3.53 18.75
CA VAL A 358 -11.86 2.93 19.88
C VAL A 358 -11.97 3.79 21.15
N ALA A 359 -11.91 5.12 21.01
CA ALA A 359 -12.11 6.04 22.14
C ALA A 359 -13.54 5.98 22.70
N TRP A 360 -14.54 5.70 21.86
CA TRP A 360 -15.91 5.56 22.30
C TRP A 360 -16.18 4.19 22.93
N ARG A 361 -15.83 3.10 22.24
CA ARG A 361 -16.02 1.72 22.74
C ARG A 361 -15.14 0.73 22.00
N GLU A 362 -14.27 0.04 22.73
CA GLU A 362 -13.35 -0.95 22.20
C GLU A 362 -13.95 -2.36 22.30
N THR A 363 -14.66 -2.82 21.25
CA THR A 363 -15.18 -4.20 21.15
C THR A 363 -14.87 -4.81 19.78
N LEU A 364 -14.61 -6.13 19.73
CA LEU A 364 -14.31 -6.83 18.47
C LEU A 364 -15.45 -6.72 17.46
N THR A 365 -16.71 -6.74 17.92
CA THR A 365 -17.88 -6.56 17.06
C THR A 365 -17.90 -5.19 16.39
N LEU A 366 -17.58 -4.12 17.11
CA LEU A 366 -17.51 -2.77 16.54
C LEU A 366 -16.35 -2.64 15.56
N LEU A 367 -15.21 -3.26 15.85
CA LEU A 367 -14.08 -3.29 14.92
C LEU A 367 -14.44 -4.05 13.63
N ALA A 368 -15.14 -5.18 13.72
CA ALA A 368 -15.67 -5.92 12.57
C ALA A 368 -16.69 -5.08 11.77
N ALA A 369 -17.60 -4.38 12.46
CA ALA A 369 -18.56 -3.49 11.81
C ALA A 369 -17.86 -2.32 11.09
N TYR A 370 -16.81 -1.78 11.68
CA TYR A 370 -16.01 -0.72 11.07
C TYR A 370 -15.27 -1.20 9.82
N LEU A 371 -14.71 -2.41 9.85
CA LEU A 371 -14.13 -3.05 8.65
C LEU A 371 -15.19 -3.24 7.56
N ALA A 372 -16.42 -3.66 7.89
CA ALA A 372 -17.50 -3.80 6.93
C ALA A 372 -17.90 -2.45 6.33
N LEU A 373 -18.04 -1.41 7.15
CA LEU A 373 -18.34 -0.04 6.71
C LEU A 373 -17.27 0.49 5.76
N THR A 374 -15.99 0.41 6.14
CA THR A 374 -14.89 0.91 5.31
C THR A 374 -14.72 0.07 4.04
N SER A 375 -14.97 -1.25 4.08
CA SER A 375 -14.96 -2.09 2.88
C SER A 375 -16.05 -1.70 1.87
N SER A 376 -17.22 -1.25 2.33
CA SER A 376 -18.29 -0.80 1.44
C SER A 376 -17.93 0.45 0.62
N ALA A 377 -16.95 1.23 1.06
CA ALA A 377 -16.42 2.36 0.30
C ALA A 377 -15.84 1.97 -1.07
N LEU A 378 -15.36 0.71 -1.23
CA LEU A 378 -14.94 0.20 -2.54
C LEU A 378 -16.07 0.20 -3.56
N VAL A 379 -17.31 -0.09 -3.15
CA VAL A 379 -18.47 -0.04 -4.05
C VAL A 379 -18.68 1.39 -4.54
N GLY A 380 -18.58 2.36 -3.63
CA GLY A 380 -18.60 3.78 -3.99
C GLY A 380 -17.47 4.14 -4.97
N ALA A 381 -16.24 3.65 -4.73
CA ALA A 381 -15.10 3.88 -5.61
C ALA A 381 -15.33 3.30 -7.02
N ALA A 382 -15.87 2.08 -7.13
CA ALA A 382 -16.18 1.46 -8.41
C ALA A 382 -17.27 2.22 -9.18
N LEU A 383 -18.30 2.74 -8.48
CA LEU A 383 -19.36 3.54 -9.08
C LEU A 383 -18.83 4.90 -9.59
N TRP A 384 -17.97 5.57 -8.82
CA TRP A 384 -17.36 6.83 -9.22
C TRP A 384 -16.37 6.65 -10.37
N MET A 385 -15.57 5.59 -10.36
CA MET A 385 -14.66 5.28 -11.46
C MET A 385 -15.42 5.02 -12.76
N GLY A 386 -16.62 4.44 -12.71
CA GLY A 386 -17.48 4.27 -13.90
C GLY A 386 -17.86 5.59 -14.58
N ARG A 387 -17.82 6.73 -13.87
CA ARG A 387 -18.06 8.07 -14.46
C ARG A 387 -16.85 8.61 -15.23
N SER A 388 -15.68 8.04 -15.05
CA SER A 388 -14.46 8.42 -15.78
C SER A 388 -14.30 7.70 -17.12
N GLU A 389 -15.16 6.72 -17.43
CA GLU A 389 -15.10 5.98 -18.71
C GLU A 389 -15.54 6.86 -19.90
N PRO A 390 -14.91 6.70 -21.08
CA PRO A 390 -15.30 7.45 -22.29
C PRO A 390 -16.71 7.08 -22.77
N GLU A 391 -17.50 8.09 -23.20
CA GLU A 391 -18.87 7.88 -23.72
C GLU A 391 -18.96 7.08 -25.03
N TRP A 392 -17.81 6.84 -25.75
CA TRP A 392 -17.81 6.07 -27.00
C TRP A 392 -18.25 4.61 -26.82
N LYS A 393 -18.27 4.08 -25.58
CA LYS A 393 -18.74 2.72 -25.27
C LYS A 393 -20.27 2.57 -25.18
N ALA A 394 -21.04 3.63 -25.31
CA ALA A 394 -22.51 3.57 -25.30
C ALA A 394 -23.12 3.30 -26.69
N LYS A 395 -22.29 3.11 -27.74
CA LYS A 395 -22.75 2.95 -29.15
C LYS A 395 -22.38 1.60 -29.77
N GLU A 396 -21.95 0.62 -28.99
CA GLU A 396 -21.87 -0.78 -29.35
C GLU A 396 -22.81 -1.57 -28.43
#